data_6f7b8028f96eaf43c6cf09763c2fa298
#
_entry.id   6f7b8028f96eaf43c6cf09763c2fa298
#
_cell.length_a   1.000
_cell.length_b   1.000
_cell.length_c   1.000
_cell.angle_alpha   90.00
_cell.angle_beta   90.00
_cell.angle_gamma   90.00
#
_symmetry.space_group_name_H-M   'P 1'
#
loop_
_entity.id
_entity.type
_entity.pdbx_description
1 polymer ?
#
loop_
_entity_poly.entity_id
_entity_poly.type
_entity_poly.pdbx_seq_one_letter_code
_entity_poly.pdbx_strand_id
1 'polypeptide(L)'
;MGMDVLADVGGRPGLDCRGFCSYCYFKGVKKVPPFGCKNCMPFKKGCDYCARAIMEGYPGFKPMNDVLFEVAQRCMGSMPDKVTISGGGDLSCYPDLLPLARMVGQGIVPISLGYTSGKGFRDKDDATKLIDAGVNEVSFTVFSTNPELRRKYMGDKHPEVALENLKAFCHSCEVYCAAVIIPGVNDGQELEKTCNDLEEMGARGLILMRFANRRDQGLILGNEPIMPGIIPHTIEEFRDLVTHTA
;
A
#
# COMPACT_ATOMS: atom_id res chain seq x y z
N MET A 1 13.10 -23.45 -4.95
CA MET A 1 12.60 -22.07 -5.19
C MET A 1 11.11 -22.12 -4.86
N GLY A 2 10.67 -21.41 -3.84
CA GLY A 2 9.26 -21.41 -3.42
C GLY A 2 8.36 -20.78 -4.48
N MET A 3 7.10 -21.21 -4.57
CA MET A 3 6.12 -20.65 -5.47
C MET A 3 5.20 -19.68 -4.71
N ASP A 4 5.34 -18.39 -5.00
CA ASP A 4 4.43 -17.34 -4.54
C ASP A 4 3.29 -17.15 -5.54
N VAL A 5 2.05 -17.14 -5.08
CA VAL A 5 0.88 -16.90 -5.93
C VAL A 5 0.22 -15.58 -5.54
N LEU A 6 0.03 -14.70 -6.52
CA LEU A 6 -0.68 -13.45 -6.34
C LEU A 6 -2.19 -13.66 -6.51
N ALA A 7 -2.95 -13.36 -5.46
CA ALA A 7 -4.40 -13.16 -5.49
C ALA A 7 -4.68 -11.68 -5.76
N ASP A 8 -4.76 -11.31 -7.04
CA ASP A 8 -4.99 -9.93 -7.46
C ASP A 8 -6.47 -9.57 -7.33
N VAL A 9 -6.79 -8.76 -6.32
CA VAL A 9 -8.16 -8.28 -6.06
C VAL A 9 -8.54 -7.06 -6.90
N GLY A 10 -7.64 -6.55 -7.76
CA GLY A 10 -7.89 -5.32 -8.51
C GLY A 10 -7.93 -4.09 -7.63
N GLY A 11 -8.87 -3.19 -7.93
CA GLY A 11 -9.01 -1.94 -7.20
C GLY A 11 -8.29 -0.75 -7.86
N ARG A 12 -8.89 0.42 -7.77
CA ARG A 12 -8.37 1.66 -8.37
C ARG A 12 -7.81 2.55 -7.27
N PRO A 13 -6.53 2.96 -7.38
CA PRO A 13 -5.94 3.87 -6.40
C PRO A 13 -6.82 5.11 -6.18
N GLY A 14 -7.04 5.44 -4.91
CA GLY A 14 -7.86 6.56 -4.48
C GLY A 14 -9.36 6.32 -4.54
N LEU A 15 -9.88 5.81 -5.66
CA LEU A 15 -11.33 5.52 -5.78
C LEU A 15 -11.75 4.38 -4.86
N ASP A 16 -11.00 3.29 -4.88
CA ASP A 16 -11.25 2.11 -4.05
C ASP A 16 -10.43 2.10 -2.74
N CYS A 17 -9.82 3.26 -2.38
CA CYS A 17 -9.14 3.52 -1.11
C CYS A 17 -9.95 4.40 -0.13
N ARG A 18 -11.25 4.57 -0.37
CA ARG A 18 -12.10 5.54 0.36
C ARG A 18 -11.57 6.99 0.29
N GLY A 19 -11.05 7.37 -0.86
CA GLY A 19 -10.51 8.69 -1.15
C GLY A 19 -8.99 8.71 -1.28
N PHE A 20 -8.52 9.67 -2.05
CA PHE A 20 -7.09 9.88 -2.27
C PHE A 20 -6.41 10.43 -1.01
N CYS A 21 -5.24 9.91 -0.69
CA CYS A 21 -4.30 10.62 0.17
C CYS A 21 -3.89 11.95 -0.50
N SER A 22 -3.63 13.00 0.29
CA SER A 22 -3.25 14.30 -0.29
C SER A 22 -1.98 14.25 -1.14
N TYR A 23 -1.07 13.33 -0.79
CA TYR A 23 0.19 13.07 -1.47
C TYR A 23 0.12 11.96 -2.54
N CYS A 24 -1.06 11.41 -2.80
CA CYS A 24 -1.21 10.29 -3.73
C CYS A 24 -0.89 10.76 -5.16
N TYR A 25 0.16 10.21 -5.74
CA TYR A 25 0.56 10.57 -7.10
C TYR A 25 -0.49 10.20 -8.15
N PHE A 26 -1.36 9.25 -7.87
CA PHE A 26 -2.48 8.91 -8.76
C PHE A 26 -3.52 10.02 -8.91
N LYS A 27 -3.56 11.01 -8.01
CA LYS A 27 -4.41 12.21 -8.18
C LYS A 27 -4.05 13.01 -9.43
N GLY A 28 -2.77 13.05 -9.80
CA GLY A 28 -2.28 13.77 -10.97
C GLY A 28 -2.57 13.07 -12.29
N VAL A 29 -3.06 11.82 -12.28
CA VAL A 29 -3.32 11.03 -13.46
C VAL A 29 -4.65 11.44 -14.08
N LYS A 30 -4.63 12.45 -14.95
CA LYS A 30 -5.83 12.98 -15.62
C LYS A 30 -6.15 12.32 -16.97
N LYS A 31 -5.16 11.73 -17.62
CA LYS A 31 -5.31 11.08 -18.93
C LYS A 31 -4.46 9.83 -19.01
N VAL A 32 -5.01 8.79 -19.62
CA VAL A 32 -4.27 7.58 -19.95
C VAL A 32 -3.29 7.90 -21.08
N PRO A 33 -1.98 7.94 -20.87
CA PRO A 33 -1.04 8.13 -21.96
C PRO A 33 -1.08 6.91 -22.89
N PRO A 34 -0.93 7.09 -24.20
CA PRO A 34 -0.86 5.97 -25.10
C PRO A 34 0.35 5.09 -24.74
N PHE A 35 0.19 3.78 -24.91
CA PHE A 35 1.27 2.82 -24.73
C PHE A 35 2.44 3.20 -25.64
N GLY A 36 3.67 3.17 -25.10
CA GLY A 36 4.84 3.62 -25.83
C GLY A 36 4.94 5.12 -26.03
N CYS A 37 4.32 5.94 -25.15
CA CYS A 37 4.46 7.39 -25.23
C CYS A 37 5.92 7.83 -25.21
N LYS A 38 6.20 9.04 -25.74
CA LYS A 38 7.56 9.61 -25.88
C LYS A 38 8.41 9.64 -24.59
N ASN A 39 7.76 9.44 -23.45
CA ASN A 39 8.42 9.41 -22.14
C ASN A 39 8.70 7.98 -21.65
N CYS A 40 8.29 6.96 -22.40
CA CYS A 40 8.68 5.58 -22.08
C CYS A 40 10.14 5.38 -22.50
N MET A 41 10.92 4.81 -21.61
CA MET A 41 12.25 4.31 -21.97
C MET A 41 12.10 3.22 -23.04
N PRO A 42 13.02 3.14 -24.04
CA PRO A 42 12.90 2.21 -25.16
C PRO A 42 12.71 0.74 -24.79
N PHE A 43 13.10 0.36 -23.58
CA PHE A 43 13.08 -1.01 -23.09
C PHE A 43 11.97 -1.31 -22.06
N LYS A 44 11.19 -0.30 -21.65
CA LYS A 44 10.07 -0.49 -20.71
C LYS A 44 8.78 -0.62 -21.50
N LYS A 45 8.27 -1.83 -21.54
CA LYS A 45 6.93 -2.13 -22.04
C LYS A 45 5.89 -1.70 -21.00
N GLY A 46 5.54 -0.44 -21.03
CA GLY A 46 4.65 0.15 -20.06
C GLY A 46 5.39 0.64 -18.82
N CYS A 47 4.74 1.49 -18.10
CA CYS A 47 5.19 2.01 -16.82
C CYS A 47 4.10 1.62 -15.83
N ASP A 48 4.43 0.86 -14.80
CA ASP A 48 3.48 0.42 -13.76
C ASP A 48 2.80 1.61 -13.07
N TYR A 49 3.42 2.78 -13.19
CA TYR A 49 2.89 4.06 -12.70
C TYR A 49 2.15 4.88 -13.77
N CYS A 50 2.00 4.34 -14.96
CA CYS A 50 1.26 5.02 -16.02
C CYS A 50 -0.25 4.93 -15.76
N ALA A 51 -0.98 6.03 -16.05
CA ALA A 51 -2.44 6.06 -15.93
C ALA A 51 -3.12 4.89 -16.65
N ARG A 52 -2.52 4.42 -17.73
CA ARG A 52 -3.01 3.29 -18.51
C ARG A 52 -2.96 1.99 -17.70
N ALA A 53 -1.84 1.71 -17.01
CA ALA A 53 -1.74 0.53 -16.16
C ALA A 53 -2.83 0.55 -15.06
N ILE A 54 -3.12 1.72 -14.50
CA ILE A 54 -4.16 1.89 -13.49
C ILE A 54 -5.56 1.71 -14.09
N MET A 55 -5.83 2.33 -15.23
CA MET A 55 -7.17 2.30 -15.85
C MET A 55 -7.48 0.96 -16.53
N GLU A 56 -6.49 0.29 -17.08
CA GLU A 56 -6.63 -0.99 -17.76
C GLU A 56 -6.35 -2.19 -16.85
N GLY A 57 -5.41 -2.06 -15.93
CA GLY A 57 -5.00 -3.10 -14.99
C GLY A 57 -5.87 -3.19 -13.74
N TYR A 58 -6.54 -2.07 -13.37
CA TYR A 58 -7.36 -2.00 -12.17
C TYR A 58 -8.76 -1.43 -12.48
N PRO A 59 -9.65 -2.21 -13.10
CA PRO A 59 -11.00 -1.73 -13.43
C PRO A 59 -11.90 -1.51 -12.21
N GLY A 60 -11.45 -1.84 -11.01
CA GLY A 60 -12.14 -1.83 -9.73
C GLY A 60 -11.81 -3.10 -8.96
N PHE A 61 -12.42 -3.27 -7.81
CA PHE A 61 -12.30 -4.54 -7.10
C PHE A 61 -12.97 -5.67 -7.87
N LYS A 62 -12.28 -6.79 -7.99
CA LYS A 62 -12.80 -8.00 -8.62
C LYS A 62 -13.76 -8.71 -7.66
N PRO A 63 -14.80 -9.39 -8.16
CA PRO A 63 -15.58 -10.34 -7.37
C PRO A 63 -14.67 -11.44 -6.79
N MET A 64 -14.92 -11.83 -5.54
CA MET A 64 -14.11 -12.85 -4.86
C MET A 64 -13.97 -14.14 -5.66
N ASN A 65 -15.04 -14.61 -6.30
CA ASN A 65 -15.03 -15.85 -7.08
C ASN A 65 -14.05 -15.77 -8.27
N ASP A 66 -13.90 -14.61 -8.90
CA ASP A 66 -12.96 -14.42 -10.01
C ASP A 66 -11.52 -14.50 -9.49
N VAL A 67 -11.26 -13.89 -8.33
CA VAL A 67 -9.94 -13.96 -7.66
C VAL A 67 -9.60 -15.41 -7.29
N LEU A 68 -10.55 -16.13 -6.69
CA LEU A 68 -10.35 -17.54 -6.32
C LEU A 68 -10.11 -18.42 -7.55
N PHE A 69 -10.82 -18.17 -8.64
CA PHE A 69 -10.63 -18.90 -9.90
C PHE A 69 -9.21 -18.65 -10.47
N GLU A 70 -8.76 -17.40 -10.50
CA GLU A 70 -7.41 -17.04 -10.94
C GLU A 70 -6.33 -17.70 -10.07
N VAL A 71 -6.51 -17.70 -8.74
CA VAL A 71 -5.60 -18.37 -7.80
C VAL A 71 -5.58 -19.88 -8.06
N ALA A 72 -6.75 -20.50 -8.17
CA ALA A 72 -6.85 -21.94 -8.45
C ALA A 72 -6.16 -22.34 -9.76
N GLN A 73 -6.32 -21.53 -10.81
CA GLN A 73 -5.62 -21.78 -12.09
C GLN A 73 -4.09 -21.72 -11.94
N ARG A 74 -3.57 -20.79 -11.14
CA ARG A 74 -2.12 -20.66 -10.90
C ARG A 74 -1.57 -21.79 -10.03
N CYS A 75 -2.40 -22.36 -9.17
CA CYS A 75 -2.06 -23.50 -8.32
C CYS A 75 -2.22 -24.86 -9.01
N MET A 76 -2.66 -24.91 -10.28
CA MET A 76 -2.81 -26.17 -11.01
C MET A 76 -1.45 -26.87 -11.16
N GLY A 77 -1.26 -27.94 -10.41
CA GLY A 77 -0.05 -28.80 -10.47
C GLY A 77 0.88 -28.70 -9.27
N SER A 78 0.77 -27.69 -8.42
CA SER A 78 1.54 -27.62 -7.17
C SER A 78 0.88 -26.69 -6.16
N MET A 79 1.02 -27.00 -4.86
CA MET A 79 0.63 -26.08 -3.79
C MET A 79 1.62 -24.92 -3.74
N PRO A 80 1.15 -23.67 -3.59
CA PRO A 80 2.04 -22.54 -3.40
C PRO A 80 2.65 -22.56 -1.98
N ASP A 81 3.83 -21.99 -1.83
CA ASP A 81 4.44 -21.79 -0.52
C ASP A 81 3.80 -20.60 0.22
N LYS A 82 3.29 -19.63 -0.53
CA LYS A 82 2.61 -18.45 0.01
C LYS A 82 1.59 -17.91 -1.01
N VAL A 83 0.49 -17.35 -0.51
CA VAL A 83 -0.43 -16.55 -1.31
C VAL A 83 -0.37 -15.10 -0.87
N THR A 84 -0.06 -14.21 -1.80
CA THR A 84 -0.08 -12.77 -1.57
C THR A 84 -1.39 -12.19 -2.08
N ILE A 85 -2.24 -11.69 -1.17
CA ILE A 85 -3.43 -10.92 -1.54
C ILE A 85 -3.00 -9.47 -1.76
N SER A 86 -3.20 -8.94 -2.97
CA SER A 86 -2.82 -7.56 -3.30
C SER A 86 -3.69 -7.00 -4.41
N GLY A 87 -3.57 -5.69 -4.66
CA GLY A 87 -4.29 -5.01 -5.74
C GLY A 87 -3.86 -3.55 -5.86
N GLY A 88 -4.58 -2.79 -6.70
CA GLY A 88 -4.29 -1.37 -6.93
C GLY A 88 -4.92 -0.42 -5.92
N GLY A 89 -5.94 -0.86 -5.19
CA GLY A 89 -6.56 -0.11 -4.10
C GLY A 89 -5.98 -0.45 -2.73
N ASP A 90 -6.56 0.12 -1.69
CA ASP A 90 -6.24 -0.26 -0.32
C ASP A 90 -6.96 -1.56 0.04
N LEU A 91 -6.21 -2.61 0.35
CA LEU A 91 -6.79 -3.93 0.66
C LEU A 91 -7.81 -3.91 1.79
N SER A 92 -7.62 -3.09 2.82
CA SER A 92 -8.60 -2.98 3.90
C SER A 92 -9.98 -2.48 3.42
N CYS A 93 -10.03 -1.89 2.20
CA CYS A 93 -11.26 -1.45 1.57
C CYS A 93 -11.92 -2.51 0.68
N TYR A 94 -11.24 -3.63 0.43
CA TYR A 94 -11.81 -4.72 -0.36
C TYR A 94 -12.95 -5.40 0.42
N PRO A 95 -14.19 -5.41 -0.11
CA PRO A 95 -15.35 -5.88 0.66
C PRO A 95 -15.23 -7.34 1.10
N ASP A 96 -14.61 -8.17 0.27
CA ASP A 96 -14.49 -9.60 0.49
C ASP A 96 -13.12 -10.01 1.07
N LEU A 97 -12.35 -9.09 1.67
CA LEU A 97 -10.99 -9.38 2.16
C LEU A 97 -10.99 -10.55 3.16
N LEU A 98 -11.83 -10.48 4.18
CA LEU A 98 -11.89 -11.54 5.20
C LEU A 98 -12.45 -12.87 4.67
N PRO A 99 -13.55 -12.91 3.89
CA PRO A 99 -13.99 -14.13 3.24
C PRO A 99 -12.91 -14.73 2.32
N LEU A 100 -12.22 -13.91 1.51
CA LEU A 100 -11.14 -14.37 0.64
C LEU A 100 -9.98 -14.96 1.45
N ALA A 101 -9.52 -14.27 2.49
CA ALA A 101 -8.46 -14.76 3.37
C ALA A 101 -8.82 -16.12 3.99
N ARG A 102 -10.05 -16.27 4.49
CA ARG A 102 -10.54 -17.55 5.04
C ARG A 102 -10.53 -18.69 4.00
N MET A 103 -10.99 -18.40 2.79
CA MET A 103 -11.01 -19.40 1.72
C MET A 103 -9.60 -19.85 1.30
N VAL A 104 -8.67 -18.91 1.21
CA VAL A 104 -7.27 -19.17 0.88
C VAL A 104 -6.57 -19.88 2.05
N GLY A 105 -6.79 -19.44 3.29
CA GLY A 105 -6.14 -19.97 4.50
C GLY A 105 -6.56 -21.41 4.85
N GLN A 106 -7.73 -21.86 4.41
CA GLN A 106 -8.16 -23.27 4.59
C GLN A 106 -7.23 -24.28 3.93
N GLY A 107 -6.39 -23.85 2.98
CA GLY A 107 -5.38 -24.68 2.33
C GLY A 107 -4.07 -24.85 3.09
N ILE A 108 -3.96 -24.35 4.32
CA ILE A 108 -2.72 -24.40 5.15
C ILE A 108 -1.55 -23.66 4.47
N VAL A 109 -1.86 -22.62 3.70
CA VAL A 109 -0.86 -21.82 3.02
C VAL A 109 -0.75 -20.47 3.70
N PRO A 110 0.46 -19.99 4.05
CA PRO A 110 0.66 -18.66 4.61
C PRO A 110 0.10 -17.56 3.70
N ILE A 111 -0.53 -16.56 4.29
CA ILE A 111 -1.10 -15.42 3.56
C ILE A 111 -0.31 -14.17 3.86
N SER A 112 0.19 -13.52 2.80
CA SER A 112 0.73 -12.16 2.87
C SER A 112 -0.34 -11.17 2.40
N LEU A 113 -0.58 -10.13 3.16
CA LEU A 113 -1.33 -8.96 2.70
C LEU A 113 -0.36 -7.96 2.07
N GLY A 114 -0.62 -7.63 0.81
CA GLY A 114 0.05 -6.54 0.13
C GLY A 114 -0.29 -5.18 0.76
N TYR A 115 -0.18 -4.11 0.00
CA TYR A 115 -0.34 -2.76 0.53
C TYR A 115 -1.74 -2.50 1.09
N THR A 116 -1.81 -2.29 2.41
CA THR A 116 -2.99 -1.77 3.09
C THR A 116 -2.61 -0.59 3.98
N SER A 117 -3.51 0.35 4.16
CA SER A 117 -3.34 1.45 5.11
C SER A 117 -4.28 1.37 6.30
N GLY A 118 -5.16 0.39 6.32
CA GLY A 118 -6.18 0.21 7.36
C GLY A 118 -7.37 1.16 7.26
N LYS A 119 -7.44 2.06 6.26
CA LYS A 119 -8.57 3.00 6.07
C LYS A 119 -9.92 2.32 5.92
N GLY A 120 -9.91 1.06 5.50
CA GLY A 120 -11.10 0.23 5.34
C GLY A 120 -11.59 -0.42 6.61
N PHE A 121 -10.75 -0.64 7.59
CA PHE A 121 -11.11 -1.27 8.85
C PHE A 121 -12.17 -0.46 9.60
N ARG A 122 -13.06 -1.16 10.28
CA ARG A 122 -14.19 -0.60 11.02
C ARG A 122 -14.12 -0.93 12.50
N ASP A 123 -13.64 -2.11 12.79
CA ASP A 123 -13.53 -2.65 14.13
C ASP A 123 -12.06 -2.79 14.53
N LYS A 124 -11.78 -2.71 15.82
CA LYS A 124 -10.43 -2.88 16.37
C LYS A 124 -9.91 -4.30 16.27
N ASP A 125 -10.79 -5.26 16.00
CA ASP A 125 -10.51 -6.69 15.88
C ASP A 125 -10.48 -7.18 14.41
N ASP A 126 -10.54 -6.28 13.42
CA ASP A 126 -10.48 -6.67 12.02
C ASP A 126 -9.14 -7.36 11.67
N ALA A 127 -8.02 -6.89 12.24
CA ALA A 127 -6.73 -7.54 12.11
C ALA A 127 -6.73 -8.94 12.74
N THR A 128 -7.29 -9.09 13.94
CA THR A 128 -7.39 -10.39 14.64
C THR A 128 -8.16 -11.40 13.79
N LYS A 129 -9.28 -11.00 13.19
CA LYS A 129 -10.05 -11.85 12.28
C LYS A 129 -9.26 -12.30 11.05
N LEU A 130 -8.40 -11.43 10.52
CA LEU A 130 -7.52 -11.74 9.39
C LEU A 130 -6.36 -12.67 9.81
N ILE A 131 -5.79 -12.46 10.99
CA ILE A 131 -4.78 -13.35 11.59
C ILE A 131 -5.35 -14.75 11.78
N ASP A 132 -6.56 -14.86 12.34
CA ASP A 132 -7.27 -16.12 12.51
C ASP A 132 -7.61 -16.81 11.18
N ALA A 133 -7.70 -16.03 10.09
CA ALA A 133 -7.87 -16.53 8.73
C ALA A 133 -6.56 -16.99 8.07
N GLY A 134 -5.41 -16.88 8.74
CA GLY A 134 -4.11 -17.34 8.26
C GLY A 134 -3.17 -16.25 7.73
N VAL A 135 -3.49 -14.97 7.92
CA VAL A 135 -2.58 -13.87 7.58
C VAL A 135 -1.41 -13.87 8.54
N ASN A 136 -0.19 -13.92 8.00
CA ASN A 136 1.05 -13.93 8.79
C ASN A 136 2.10 -12.89 8.35
N GLU A 137 1.88 -12.20 7.23
CA GLU A 137 2.74 -11.13 6.74
C GLU A 137 1.87 -9.96 6.24
N VAL A 138 2.25 -8.73 6.55
CA VAL A 138 1.50 -7.54 6.16
C VAL A 138 2.43 -6.41 5.73
N SER A 139 2.15 -5.83 4.55
CA SER A 139 2.75 -4.56 4.11
C SER A 139 1.80 -3.41 4.44
N PHE A 140 2.13 -2.61 5.45
CA PHE A 140 1.25 -1.57 5.97
C PHE A 140 1.74 -0.15 5.65
N THR A 141 0.94 0.63 4.93
CA THR A 141 1.21 2.05 4.68
C THR A 141 0.80 2.87 5.91
N VAL A 142 1.76 3.19 6.76
CA VAL A 142 1.50 3.89 8.02
C VAL A 142 1.38 5.40 7.83
N PHE A 143 2.23 6.02 7.01
CA PHE A 143 2.44 7.46 6.85
C PHE A 143 2.96 8.15 8.12
N SER A 144 2.28 8.01 9.23
CA SER A 144 2.61 8.47 10.58
C SER A 144 1.76 7.70 11.59
N THR A 145 2.24 7.53 12.80
CA THR A 145 1.48 6.99 13.95
C THR A 145 0.60 8.06 14.61
N ASN A 146 0.72 9.32 14.19
CA ASN A 146 -0.13 10.41 14.65
C ASN A 146 -1.51 10.36 13.95
N PRO A 147 -2.62 10.13 14.69
CA PRO A 147 -3.96 10.05 14.11
C PRO A 147 -4.37 11.32 13.35
N GLU A 148 -3.97 12.50 13.82
CA GLU A 148 -4.34 13.76 13.16
C GLU A 148 -3.66 13.91 11.78
N LEU A 149 -2.39 13.50 11.67
CA LEU A 149 -1.70 13.50 10.38
C LEU A 149 -2.31 12.49 9.41
N ARG A 150 -2.68 11.31 9.88
CA ARG A 150 -3.40 10.33 9.07
C ARG A 150 -4.75 10.89 8.59
N ARG A 151 -5.52 11.50 9.50
CA ARG A 151 -6.82 12.13 9.17
C ARG A 151 -6.65 13.21 8.12
N LYS A 152 -5.67 14.09 8.31
CA LYS A 152 -5.44 15.24 7.43
C LYS A 152 -4.86 14.85 6.06
N TYR A 153 -3.85 13.98 6.03
CA TYR A 153 -3.09 13.72 4.81
C TYR A 153 -3.50 12.44 4.08
N MET A 154 -3.98 11.43 4.80
CA MET A 154 -4.49 10.21 4.16
C MET A 154 -6.00 10.24 3.94
N GLY A 155 -6.73 11.19 4.54
CA GLY A 155 -8.19 11.18 4.56
C GLY A 155 -8.75 9.99 5.33
N ASP A 156 -7.98 9.48 6.30
CA ASP A 156 -8.40 8.38 7.16
C ASP A 156 -9.48 8.88 8.13
N LYS A 157 -10.65 8.27 8.09
CA LYS A 157 -11.78 8.68 8.95
C LYS A 157 -11.72 8.06 10.34
N HIS A 158 -10.99 6.97 10.48
CA HIS A 158 -10.89 6.19 11.72
C HIS A 158 -9.43 5.80 11.99
N PRO A 159 -8.50 6.78 12.09
CA PRO A 159 -7.07 6.50 12.18
C PRO A 159 -6.71 5.73 13.45
N GLU A 160 -7.45 5.91 14.54
CA GLU A 160 -7.26 5.16 15.79
C GLU A 160 -7.57 3.67 15.58
N VAL A 161 -8.64 3.35 14.84
CA VAL A 161 -8.96 1.96 14.48
C VAL A 161 -7.88 1.35 13.59
N ALA A 162 -7.40 2.11 12.60
CA ALA A 162 -6.34 1.65 11.72
C ALA A 162 -5.03 1.36 12.48
N LEU A 163 -4.65 2.21 13.43
CA LEU A 163 -3.44 2.05 14.25
C LEU A 163 -3.58 0.91 15.27
N GLU A 164 -4.75 0.72 15.87
CA GLU A 164 -5.01 -0.45 16.74
C GLU A 164 -4.91 -1.77 15.95
N ASN A 165 -5.43 -1.81 14.72
CA ASN A 165 -5.27 -2.98 13.86
C ASN A 165 -3.81 -3.19 13.42
N LEU A 166 -3.05 -2.12 13.15
CA LEU A 166 -1.60 -2.21 12.90
C LEU A 166 -0.88 -2.85 14.08
N LYS A 167 -1.17 -2.39 15.30
CA LYS A 167 -0.61 -2.94 16.52
C LYS A 167 -0.93 -4.43 16.68
N ALA A 168 -2.18 -4.84 16.42
CA ALA A 168 -2.59 -6.23 16.46
C ALA A 168 -1.81 -7.09 15.44
N PHE A 169 -1.62 -6.60 14.21
CA PHE A 169 -0.78 -7.27 13.23
C PHE A 169 0.67 -7.40 13.70
N CYS A 170 1.28 -6.33 14.23
CA CYS A 170 2.67 -6.36 14.69
C CYS A 170 2.92 -7.39 15.79
N HIS A 171 1.90 -7.70 16.61
CA HIS A 171 2.01 -8.73 17.66
C HIS A 171 2.01 -10.17 17.13
N SER A 172 1.42 -10.42 15.98
CA SER A 172 1.14 -11.77 15.50
C SER A 172 1.66 -12.08 14.10
N CYS A 173 2.05 -11.06 13.35
CA CYS A 173 2.51 -11.17 11.96
C CYS A 173 3.88 -10.53 11.76
N GLU A 174 4.52 -10.85 10.65
CA GLU A 174 5.63 -10.04 10.14
C GLU A 174 5.08 -8.80 9.44
N VAL A 175 5.31 -7.62 10.04
CA VAL A 175 4.78 -6.36 9.49
C VAL A 175 5.91 -5.49 8.99
N TYR A 176 5.84 -5.14 7.71
CA TYR A 176 6.68 -4.14 7.07
C TYR A 176 5.86 -2.88 6.82
N CYS A 177 6.24 -1.81 7.47
CA CYS A 177 5.57 -0.52 7.31
C CYS A 177 6.17 0.28 6.15
N ALA A 178 5.38 1.20 5.58
CA ALA A 178 5.84 2.13 4.56
C ALA A 178 5.29 3.52 4.80
N ALA A 179 6.12 4.55 4.61
CA ALA A 179 5.72 5.95 4.72
C ALA A 179 6.30 6.81 3.59
N VAL A 180 5.45 7.63 2.98
CA VAL A 180 5.91 8.70 2.08
C VAL A 180 6.28 9.89 2.95
N ILE A 181 7.51 10.35 2.85
CA ILE A 181 8.03 11.46 3.68
C ILE A 181 7.84 12.78 2.97
N ILE A 182 7.07 13.65 3.60
CA ILE A 182 6.73 14.99 3.12
C ILE A 182 7.44 16.02 3.98
N PRO A 183 8.31 16.88 3.40
CA PRO A 183 9.04 17.89 4.14
C PRO A 183 8.13 18.81 4.99
N GLY A 184 8.47 18.98 6.26
CA GLY A 184 7.74 19.79 7.22
C GLY A 184 6.40 19.20 7.67
N VAL A 185 6.13 17.91 7.39
CA VAL A 185 4.86 17.24 7.74
C VAL A 185 5.10 16.02 8.63
N ASN A 186 5.77 15.02 8.09
CA ASN A 186 6.05 13.75 8.78
C ASN A 186 7.53 13.37 8.70
N ASP A 187 8.40 14.38 8.58
CA ASP A 187 9.85 14.29 8.73
C ASP A 187 10.29 14.77 10.14
N GLY A 188 11.61 14.81 10.40
CA GLY A 188 12.18 15.23 11.68
C GLY A 188 11.58 14.51 12.89
N GLN A 189 11.18 15.25 13.91
CA GLN A 189 10.66 14.68 15.18
C GLN A 189 9.42 13.79 14.99
N GLU A 190 8.59 14.08 14.01
CA GLU A 190 7.42 13.24 13.72
C GLU A 190 7.83 11.88 13.13
N LEU A 191 8.88 11.86 12.32
CA LEU A 191 9.44 10.60 11.81
C LEU A 191 10.08 9.79 12.92
N GLU A 192 10.90 10.43 13.77
CA GLU A 192 11.52 9.78 14.94
C GLU A 192 10.45 9.17 15.85
N LYS A 193 9.40 9.94 16.15
CA LYS A 193 8.27 9.42 16.93
C LYS A 193 7.61 8.23 16.25
N THR A 194 7.37 8.30 14.94
CA THR A 194 6.76 7.21 14.19
C THR A 194 7.65 5.95 14.21
N CYS A 195 8.96 6.10 14.09
CA CYS A 195 9.91 4.97 14.19
C CYS A 195 9.84 4.31 15.57
N ASN A 196 9.91 5.11 16.64
CA ASN A 196 9.84 4.61 18.01
C ASN A 196 8.52 3.87 18.29
N ASP A 197 7.38 4.47 17.90
CA ASP A 197 6.07 3.85 18.07
C ASP A 197 5.97 2.50 17.32
N LEU A 198 6.53 2.42 16.11
CA LEU A 198 6.54 1.19 15.31
C LEU A 198 7.46 0.12 15.89
N GLU A 199 8.61 0.51 16.42
CA GLU A 199 9.52 -0.39 17.14
C GLU A 199 8.83 -0.97 18.39
N GLU A 200 8.19 -0.11 19.20
CA GLU A 200 7.42 -0.55 20.37
C GLU A 200 6.25 -1.47 20.01
N MET A 201 5.62 -1.26 18.85
CA MET A 201 4.58 -2.16 18.33
C MET A 201 5.14 -3.50 17.85
N GLY A 202 6.44 -3.60 17.57
CA GLY A 202 7.10 -4.81 17.05
C GLY A 202 7.11 -4.93 15.53
N ALA A 203 7.00 -3.83 14.80
CA ALA A 203 7.16 -3.83 13.34
C ALA A 203 8.57 -4.30 12.94
N ARG A 204 8.67 -5.06 11.84
CA ARG A 204 9.95 -5.60 11.34
C ARG A 204 10.81 -4.56 10.63
N GLY A 205 10.18 -3.51 10.11
CA GLY A 205 10.90 -2.43 9.45
C GLY A 205 9.98 -1.37 8.88
N LEU A 206 10.58 -0.21 8.54
CA LEU A 206 9.89 0.91 7.92
C LEU A 206 10.60 1.29 6.61
N ILE A 207 9.88 1.20 5.51
CA ILE A 207 10.34 1.64 4.18
C ILE A 207 10.00 3.13 4.04
N LEU A 208 11.02 3.96 3.96
CA LEU A 208 10.86 5.38 3.71
C LEU A 208 10.87 5.67 2.22
N MET A 209 9.86 6.38 1.76
CA MET A 209 9.70 6.78 0.37
C MET A 209 9.77 8.29 0.25
N ARG A 210 10.67 8.79 -0.58
CA ARG A 210 10.76 10.22 -0.86
C ARG A 210 9.50 10.70 -1.59
N PHE A 211 8.87 11.76 -1.09
CA PHE A 211 7.75 12.38 -1.78
C PHE A 211 8.20 12.95 -3.12
N ALA A 212 7.42 12.70 -4.17
CA ALA A 212 7.63 13.25 -5.50
C ALA A 212 6.42 14.09 -5.89
N ASN A 213 6.63 15.38 -6.14
CA ASN A 213 5.55 16.34 -6.33
C ASN A 213 5.23 16.65 -7.80
N ARG A 214 6.16 16.40 -8.72
CA ARG A 214 6.04 16.71 -10.15
C ARG A 214 6.72 15.67 -11.03
N ARG A 215 6.45 15.80 -12.32
CA ARG A 215 7.03 14.94 -13.36
C ARG A 215 8.55 15.00 -13.46
N ASP A 216 9.15 16.18 -13.25
CA ASP A 216 10.59 16.40 -13.23
C ASP A 216 11.31 15.61 -12.14
N GLN A 217 10.57 15.03 -11.21
CA GLN A 217 11.06 14.16 -10.14
C GLN A 217 10.93 12.67 -10.44
N GLY A 218 10.80 12.30 -11.71
CA GLY A 218 10.82 10.92 -12.17
C GLY A 218 9.47 10.23 -12.27
N LEU A 219 8.37 10.91 -11.97
CA LEU A 219 7.02 10.38 -12.13
C LEU A 219 6.37 10.88 -13.43
N ILE A 220 5.71 9.99 -14.16
CA ILE A 220 4.94 10.33 -15.37
C ILE A 220 3.53 10.81 -14.94
N LEU A 221 3.49 11.86 -14.17
CA LEU A 221 2.27 12.52 -13.75
C LEU A 221 2.09 13.83 -14.51
N GLY A 222 0.92 14.43 -14.44
CA GLY A 222 0.66 15.75 -15.03
C GLY A 222 1.69 16.80 -14.60
N ASN A 223 1.69 17.94 -15.29
CA ASN A 223 2.68 19.00 -15.03
C ASN A 223 2.42 19.80 -13.74
N GLU A 224 1.24 19.62 -13.12
CA GLU A 224 0.87 20.32 -11.89
C GLU A 224 1.39 19.59 -10.66
N PRO A 225 1.80 20.31 -9.62
CA PRO A 225 2.21 19.68 -8.37
C PRO A 225 1.02 18.97 -7.70
N ILE A 226 1.29 17.81 -7.11
CA ILE A 226 0.30 17.03 -6.34
C ILE A 226 -0.09 17.80 -5.08
N MET A 227 0.89 18.41 -4.42
CA MET A 227 0.73 19.27 -3.24
C MET A 227 1.38 20.62 -3.52
N PRO A 228 0.59 21.65 -3.91
CA PRO A 228 1.14 23.00 -4.13
C PRO A 228 1.87 23.54 -2.89
N GLY A 229 3.00 24.19 -3.11
CA GLY A 229 3.81 24.81 -2.04
C GLY A 229 4.75 23.84 -1.31
N ILE A 230 4.66 22.54 -1.53
CA ILE A 230 5.60 21.58 -0.96
C ILE A 230 6.78 21.37 -1.92
N ILE A 231 7.98 21.60 -1.44
CA ILE A 231 9.24 21.31 -2.14
C ILE A 231 9.75 19.98 -1.58
N PRO A 232 9.82 18.91 -2.39
CA PRO A 232 10.34 17.63 -1.93
C PRO A 232 11.81 17.73 -1.53
N HIS A 233 12.25 16.90 -0.60
CA HIS A 233 13.67 16.73 -0.31
C HIS A 233 14.46 16.41 -1.59
N THR A 234 15.67 16.91 -1.71
CA THR A 234 16.65 16.40 -2.67
C THR A 234 16.97 14.94 -2.34
N ILE A 235 17.69 14.26 -3.21
CA ILE A 235 18.14 12.88 -2.96
C ILE A 235 19.14 12.86 -1.78
N GLU A 236 20.02 13.86 -1.71
CA GLU A 236 21.00 14.01 -0.66
C GLU A 236 20.32 14.26 0.71
N GLU A 237 19.43 15.26 0.80
CA GLU A 237 18.68 15.56 2.01
C GLU A 237 17.86 14.35 2.49
N PHE A 238 17.24 13.61 1.58
CA PHE A 238 16.48 12.41 1.93
C PHE A 238 17.39 11.28 2.42
N ARG A 239 18.57 11.11 1.82
CA ARG A 239 19.56 10.14 2.27
C ARG A 239 20.04 10.46 3.68
N ASP A 240 20.37 11.72 3.94
CA ASP A 240 20.82 12.17 5.24
C ASP A 240 19.74 11.96 6.31
N LEU A 241 18.48 12.29 5.99
CA LEU A 241 17.33 12.02 6.87
C LEU A 241 17.25 10.54 7.25
N VAL A 242 17.31 9.62 6.26
CA VAL A 242 17.25 8.17 6.50
C VAL A 242 18.41 7.70 7.37
N THR A 243 19.62 8.22 7.12
CA THR A 243 20.82 7.80 7.87
C THR A 243 20.79 8.25 9.33
N HIS A 244 20.13 9.38 9.63
CA HIS A 244 20.04 9.88 11.00
C HIS A 244 18.83 9.34 11.78
N THR A 245 17.88 8.69 11.09
CA THR A 245 16.67 8.13 11.71
C THR A 245 16.80 6.61 11.94
N ALA A 246 17.75 5.97 11.27
CA ALA A 246 18.08 4.55 11.41
C ALA A 246 19.05 4.34 12.57
#